data_a6a778d1dd5f7a12e098e01be0ac2d5d
#
_entry.id   a6a778d1dd5f7a12e098e01be0ac2d5d
#
_cell.length_a   1.000
_cell.length_b   1.000
_cell.length_c   1.000
_cell.angle_alpha   90.00
_cell.angle_beta   90.00
_cell.angle_gamma   90.00
#
_symmetry.space_group_name_H-M   'P 1'
#
loop_
_entity.id
_entity.type
_entity.pdbx_description
1 polymer ?
#
loop_
_entity_poly.entity_id
_entity_poly.type
_entity_poly.pdbx_seq_one_letter_code
_entity_poly.pdbx_strand_id
1 'polypeptide(L)'
;MAATREKQRQLDLHVARLRNCRRCPRMRPPPVSGGALVSKVILVGQAPGVREPAAKKPFAWTAGRTLFRWFEQTAGLTEEEVRARIYFAAVCRCFPGKAPGGSDRVPNPQEIANCSSWLDREIEILQPRLVIPVGKLAIAQFLRLTKLEEVIGRSFRVQRAGLPFDLIPLPHPSGASPWHKIPPGRKLVAQALQLIARHSAVVQIMNQESRKAGKDAK
;
A
#
# COMPACT_ATOMS: atom_id res chain seq x y z
N MET A 1 -23.49 -11.29 -2.83
CA MET A 1 -23.60 -10.09 -3.68
C MET A 1 -23.97 -8.83 -2.90
N ALA A 2 -24.97 -8.82 -2.04
CA ALA A 2 -25.38 -7.64 -1.24
C ALA A 2 -24.25 -7.08 -0.33
N ALA A 3 -23.54 -7.91 0.40
CA ALA A 3 -22.43 -7.50 1.28
C ALA A 3 -21.26 -6.84 0.51
N THR A 4 -20.98 -7.26 -0.72
CA THR A 4 -19.93 -6.65 -1.56
C THR A 4 -20.37 -5.28 -2.07
N ARG A 5 -21.64 -5.11 -2.44
CA ARG A 5 -22.20 -3.82 -2.85
C ARG A 5 -22.20 -2.81 -1.71
N GLU A 6 -22.53 -3.23 -0.50
CA GLU A 6 -22.51 -2.37 0.68
C GLU A 6 -21.07 -1.93 1.02
N LYS A 7 -20.08 -2.82 0.97
CA LYS A 7 -18.66 -2.47 1.14
C LYS A 7 -18.20 -1.47 0.08
N GLN A 8 -18.59 -1.66 -1.17
CA GLN A 8 -18.26 -0.74 -2.26
C GLN A 8 -18.83 0.65 -1.97
N ARG A 9 -20.11 0.74 -1.62
CA ARG A 9 -20.76 2.02 -1.26
C ARG A 9 -20.06 2.73 -0.10
N GLN A 10 -19.71 1.99 0.97
CA GLN A 10 -18.99 2.56 2.11
C GLN A 10 -17.61 3.07 1.70
N LEU A 11 -16.90 2.34 0.84
CA LEU A 11 -15.58 2.71 0.36
C LEU A 11 -15.63 3.93 -0.57
N ASP A 12 -16.64 4.02 -1.45
CA ASP A 12 -16.88 5.18 -2.32
C ASP A 12 -17.06 6.45 -1.49
N LEU A 13 -17.93 6.41 -0.48
CA LEU A 13 -18.17 7.51 0.45
C LEU A 13 -16.90 7.87 1.24
N HIS A 14 -16.17 6.87 1.70
CA HIS A 14 -14.91 7.07 2.42
C HIS A 14 -13.87 7.78 1.55
N VAL A 15 -13.65 7.33 0.32
CA VAL A 15 -12.69 7.93 -0.62
C VAL A 15 -13.11 9.34 -1.00
N ALA A 16 -14.41 9.61 -1.19
CA ALA A 16 -14.92 10.94 -1.47
C ALA A 16 -14.62 11.91 -0.30
N ARG A 17 -14.85 11.49 0.95
CA ARG A 17 -14.52 12.28 2.15
C ARG A 17 -13.01 12.48 2.29
N LEU A 18 -12.20 11.43 2.06
CA LEU A 18 -10.75 11.49 2.10
C LEU A 18 -10.21 12.57 1.13
N ARG A 19 -10.68 12.60 -0.10
CA ARG A 19 -10.24 13.58 -1.13
C ARG A 19 -10.45 15.02 -0.71
N ASN A 20 -11.43 15.27 0.15
CA ASN A 20 -11.75 16.61 0.70
C ASN A 20 -11.06 16.91 2.04
N CYS A 21 -10.21 16.01 2.55
CA CYS A 21 -9.53 16.21 3.83
C CYS A 21 -8.58 17.41 3.79
N ARG A 22 -8.59 18.24 4.86
CA ARG A 22 -7.73 19.43 5.05
C ARG A 22 -7.19 19.51 6.49
N ARG A 23 -7.04 18.36 7.18
CA ARG A 23 -6.66 18.31 8.61
C ARG A 23 -5.22 18.74 8.91
N CYS A 24 -4.34 18.74 7.91
CA CYS A 24 -2.90 18.96 8.08
C CYS A 24 -2.45 20.22 7.35
N PRO A 25 -2.33 21.40 8.04
CA PRO A 25 -2.04 22.69 7.37
C PRO A 25 -0.63 22.74 6.74
N ARG A 26 0.30 21.90 7.21
CA ARG A 26 1.68 21.85 6.70
C ARG A 26 1.86 20.83 5.56
N MET A 27 0.83 20.04 5.25
CA MET A 27 0.85 19.12 4.11
C MET A 27 0.20 19.76 2.89
N ARG A 28 0.67 19.39 1.70
CA ARG A 28 0.19 19.94 0.44
C ARG A 28 -0.94 19.07 -0.13
N PRO A 29 -2.18 19.60 -0.20
CA PRO A 29 -3.31 18.92 -0.84
C PRO A 29 -3.13 18.88 -2.37
N PRO A 30 -3.92 18.08 -3.12
CA PRO A 30 -5.00 17.23 -2.63
C PRO A 30 -4.50 15.91 -2.01
N PRO A 31 -5.30 15.27 -1.15
CA PRO A 31 -5.03 13.89 -0.75
C PRO A 31 -5.04 12.94 -1.95
N VAL A 32 -4.10 12.00 -1.95
CA VAL A 32 -3.97 10.98 -3.00
C VAL A 32 -4.57 9.66 -2.52
N SER A 33 -5.37 9.04 -3.38
CA SER A 33 -6.00 7.74 -3.15
C SER A 33 -5.84 6.87 -4.40
N GLY A 34 -5.71 5.56 -4.21
CA GLY A 34 -5.76 4.58 -5.29
C GLY A 34 -7.16 4.33 -5.87
N GLY A 35 -8.18 5.00 -5.33
CA GLY A 35 -9.58 4.78 -5.71
C GLY A 35 -10.31 3.85 -4.73
N ALA A 36 -11.60 3.64 -4.98
CA ALA A 36 -12.48 2.81 -4.15
C ALA A 36 -12.52 1.36 -4.68
N LEU A 37 -11.45 0.62 -4.49
CA LEU A 37 -11.34 -0.77 -4.88
C LEU A 37 -11.55 -1.70 -3.68
N VAL A 38 -12.60 -2.54 -3.71
CA VAL A 38 -12.79 -3.57 -2.69
C VAL A 38 -11.78 -4.70 -2.91
N SER A 39 -10.83 -4.85 -2.00
CA SER A 39 -9.78 -5.87 -2.08
C SER A 39 -9.51 -6.49 -0.70
N LYS A 40 -9.04 -7.72 -0.68
CA LYS A 40 -8.53 -8.41 0.51
C LYS A 40 -7.02 -8.22 0.71
N VAL A 41 -6.39 -7.47 -0.19
CA VAL A 41 -4.97 -7.10 -0.12
C VAL A 41 -4.87 -5.58 -0.09
N ILE A 42 -4.21 -5.02 0.93
CA ILE A 42 -3.94 -3.59 1.06
C ILE A 42 -2.43 -3.36 0.99
N LEU A 43 -2.01 -2.46 0.10
CA LEU A 43 -0.65 -1.95 0.08
C LEU A 43 -0.63 -0.57 0.74
N VAL A 44 0.26 -0.38 1.73
CA VAL A 44 0.32 0.86 2.53
C VAL A 44 1.67 1.53 2.30
N GLY A 45 1.68 2.67 1.60
CA GLY A 45 2.86 3.52 1.44
C GLY A 45 3.09 4.47 2.61
N GLN A 46 4.14 5.29 2.54
CA GLN A 46 4.44 6.31 3.55
C GLN A 46 3.54 7.55 3.38
N ALA A 47 3.70 8.25 2.27
CA ALA A 47 2.98 9.45 1.87
C ALA A 47 3.22 9.69 0.38
N PRO A 48 2.35 10.45 -0.30
CA PRO A 48 2.57 10.83 -1.69
C PRO A 48 3.87 11.64 -1.87
N GLY A 49 4.60 11.36 -2.95
CA GLY A 49 5.68 12.20 -3.44
C GLY A 49 5.17 13.42 -4.22
N VAL A 50 6.07 14.31 -4.60
CA VAL A 50 5.74 15.61 -5.23
C VAL A 50 4.88 15.52 -6.51
N ARG A 51 5.00 14.42 -7.28
CA ARG A 51 4.28 14.24 -8.56
C ARG A 51 2.93 13.51 -8.41
N GLU A 52 2.71 12.83 -7.32
CA GLU A 52 1.52 11.98 -7.14
C GLU A 52 0.21 12.76 -6.98
N PRO A 53 0.18 13.96 -6.35
CA PRO A 53 -1.02 14.79 -6.33
C PRO A 53 -1.52 15.17 -7.73
N ALA A 54 -0.63 15.54 -8.65
CA ALA A 54 -0.97 15.84 -10.05
C ALA A 54 -1.41 14.59 -10.82
N ALA A 55 -0.72 13.47 -10.62
CA ALA A 55 -1.07 12.18 -11.21
C ALA A 55 -2.34 11.56 -10.64
N LYS A 56 -2.82 12.03 -9.48
CA LYS A 56 -3.96 11.47 -8.72
C LYS A 56 -3.84 9.96 -8.44
N LYS A 57 -2.61 9.46 -8.42
CA LYS A 57 -2.29 8.02 -8.25
C LYS A 57 -1.16 7.84 -7.25
N PRO A 58 -1.27 6.94 -6.25
CA PRO A 58 -0.15 6.56 -5.41
C PRO A 58 0.89 5.76 -6.23
N PHE A 59 2.16 5.88 -5.87
CA PHE A 59 3.27 5.23 -6.57
C PHE A 59 3.32 5.53 -8.08
N ALA A 60 3.04 6.78 -8.48
CA ALA A 60 2.99 7.19 -9.90
C ALA A 60 4.37 7.54 -10.49
N TRP A 61 5.48 7.40 -9.76
CA TRP A 61 6.82 7.82 -10.18
C TRP A 61 7.87 6.71 -9.99
N THR A 62 9.13 7.09 -9.83
CA THR A 62 10.29 6.17 -9.79
C THR A 62 10.16 5.05 -8.76
N ALA A 63 9.65 5.34 -7.58
CA ALA A 63 9.39 4.32 -6.55
C ALA A 63 8.34 3.29 -7.03
N GLY A 64 7.28 3.77 -7.69
CA GLY A 64 6.26 2.91 -8.30
C GLY A 64 6.82 1.98 -9.35
N ARG A 65 7.65 2.49 -10.28
CA ARG A 65 8.28 1.65 -11.30
C ARG A 65 9.06 0.48 -10.72
N THR A 66 9.79 0.71 -9.62
CA THR A 66 10.51 -0.37 -8.92
C THR A 66 9.54 -1.33 -8.25
N LEU A 67 8.52 -0.81 -7.56
CA LEU A 67 7.50 -1.63 -6.88
C LEU A 67 6.75 -2.55 -7.85
N PHE A 68 6.25 -2.00 -8.96
CA PHE A 68 5.49 -2.78 -9.95
C PHE A 68 6.37 -3.80 -10.67
N ARG A 69 7.63 -3.46 -10.97
CA ARG A 69 8.59 -4.44 -11.48
C ARG A 69 8.79 -5.62 -10.52
N TRP A 70 8.81 -5.40 -9.22
CA TRP A 70 8.88 -6.48 -8.24
C TRP A 70 7.67 -7.42 -8.33
N PHE A 71 6.46 -6.87 -8.45
CA PHE A 71 5.25 -7.68 -8.63
C PHE A 71 5.25 -8.43 -9.97
N GLU A 72 5.66 -7.78 -11.05
CA GLU A 72 5.74 -8.39 -12.37
C GLU A 72 6.73 -9.56 -12.38
N GLN A 73 7.94 -9.36 -11.88
CA GLN A 73 8.98 -10.39 -11.85
C GLN A 73 8.64 -11.58 -10.94
N THR A 74 7.85 -11.39 -9.89
CA THR A 74 7.63 -12.42 -8.87
C THR A 74 6.26 -13.08 -8.98
N ALA A 75 5.25 -12.33 -9.37
CA ALA A 75 3.86 -12.78 -9.45
C ALA A 75 3.25 -12.69 -10.87
N GLY A 76 4.02 -12.22 -11.85
CA GLY A 76 3.54 -12.01 -13.22
C GLY A 76 2.48 -10.91 -13.34
N LEU A 77 2.34 -10.05 -12.33
CA LEU A 77 1.32 -9.00 -12.31
C LEU A 77 1.87 -7.67 -12.84
N THR A 78 1.32 -7.19 -13.93
CA THR A 78 1.61 -5.86 -14.47
C THR A 78 1.16 -4.75 -13.51
N GLU A 79 1.63 -3.51 -13.72
CA GLU A 79 1.17 -2.35 -12.93
C GLU A 79 -0.36 -2.20 -12.97
N GLU A 80 -0.96 -2.36 -14.15
CA GLU A 80 -2.41 -2.25 -14.33
C GLU A 80 -3.15 -3.30 -13.51
N GLU A 81 -2.72 -4.53 -13.58
CA GLU A 81 -3.29 -5.64 -12.82
C GLU A 81 -3.15 -5.48 -11.31
N VAL A 82 -1.98 -5.03 -10.84
CA VAL A 82 -1.78 -4.71 -9.41
C VAL A 82 -2.75 -3.61 -8.97
N ARG A 83 -2.91 -2.54 -9.76
CA ARG A 83 -3.82 -1.44 -9.45
C ARG A 83 -5.29 -1.84 -9.50
N ALA A 84 -5.65 -2.76 -10.38
CA ALA A 84 -7.02 -3.26 -10.49
C ALA A 84 -7.42 -4.23 -9.35
N ARG A 85 -6.45 -4.79 -8.62
CA ARG A 85 -6.70 -5.88 -7.66
C ARG A 85 -6.27 -5.57 -6.23
N ILE A 86 -5.31 -4.71 -6.01
CA ILE A 86 -4.76 -4.36 -4.70
C ILE A 86 -5.22 -2.95 -4.32
N TYR A 87 -5.76 -2.79 -3.10
CA TYR A 87 -6.12 -1.47 -2.58
C TYR A 87 -4.86 -0.71 -2.16
N PHE A 88 -4.74 0.54 -2.61
CA PHE A 88 -3.60 1.40 -2.28
C PHE A 88 -3.96 2.41 -1.21
N ALA A 89 -3.31 2.28 -0.07
CA ALA A 89 -3.36 3.19 1.07
C ALA A 89 -1.99 3.87 1.31
N ALA A 90 -1.95 4.80 2.25
CA ALA A 90 -0.70 5.36 2.78
C ALA A 90 -0.90 5.82 4.23
N VAL A 91 0.18 5.94 5.00
CA VAL A 91 0.15 6.47 6.38
C VAL A 91 -0.37 7.91 6.37
N CYS A 92 0.17 8.75 5.47
CA CYS A 92 -0.37 10.09 5.21
C CYS A 92 -0.82 10.21 3.75
N ARG A 93 -1.89 10.98 3.52
CA ARG A 93 -2.56 11.04 2.22
C ARG A 93 -2.16 12.24 1.36
N CYS A 94 -1.51 13.23 1.94
CA CYS A 94 -1.03 14.43 1.24
C CYS A 94 0.49 14.41 1.10
N PHE A 95 1.00 15.15 0.12
CA PHE A 95 2.44 15.35 -0.01
C PHE A 95 2.97 16.17 1.18
N PRO A 96 3.95 15.67 1.96
CA PRO A 96 4.42 16.36 3.14
C PRO A 96 5.33 17.56 2.87
N GLY A 97 5.71 17.80 1.61
CA GLY A 97 6.68 18.83 1.23
C GLY A 97 8.10 18.30 1.15
N LYS A 98 9.04 19.20 0.90
CA LYS A 98 10.47 18.89 0.82
C LYS A 98 11.19 19.15 2.14
N ALA A 99 12.19 18.33 2.44
CA ALA A 99 13.18 18.58 3.47
C ALA A 99 14.26 19.55 2.94
N PRO A 100 15.06 20.19 3.81
CA PRO A 100 16.12 21.13 3.40
C PRO A 100 17.10 20.53 2.37
N GLY A 101 17.37 19.21 2.42
CA GLY A 101 18.21 18.51 1.44
C GLY A 101 17.52 18.09 0.14
N GLY A 102 16.32 18.61 -0.18
CA GLY A 102 15.60 18.37 -1.43
C GLY A 102 14.86 17.04 -1.53
N SER A 103 15.07 16.12 -0.61
CA SER A 103 14.28 14.89 -0.50
C SER A 103 12.85 15.17 -0.01
N ASP A 104 11.94 14.20 -0.21
CA ASP A 104 10.60 14.34 0.38
C ASP A 104 10.69 14.23 1.90
N ARG A 105 10.02 15.14 2.59
CA ARG A 105 9.96 15.16 4.06
C ARG A 105 9.19 13.94 4.58
N VAL A 106 9.65 13.38 5.69
CA VAL A 106 8.86 12.38 6.42
C VAL A 106 7.75 13.10 7.18
N PRO A 107 6.48 12.61 7.13
CA PRO A 107 5.41 13.13 7.96
C PRO A 107 5.78 13.13 9.45
N ASN A 108 5.40 14.19 10.17
CA ASN A 108 5.62 14.26 11.60
C ASN A 108 4.55 13.47 12.41
N PRO A 109 4.75 13.22 13.71
CA PRO A 109 3.81 12.45 14.54
C PRO A 109 2.38 12.99 14.53
N GLN A 110 2.19 14.30 14.52
CA GLN A 110 0.87 14.92 14.50
C GLN A 110 0.15 14.69 13.16
N GLU A 111 0.86 14.76 12.03
CA GLU A 111 0.34 14.48 10.70
C GLU A 111 -0.05 13.02 10.56
N ILE A 112 0.76 12.10 11.13
CA ILE A 112 0.46 10.67 11.19
C ILE A 112 -0.80 10.43 12.01
N ALA A 113 -0.90 11.00 13.21
CA ALA A 113 -2.08 10.88 14.07
C ALA A 113 -3.36 11.42 13.39
N ASN A 114 -3.29 12.59 12.74
CA ASN A 114 -4.40 13.16 11.99
C ASN A 114 -4.88 12.28 10.83
N CYS A 115 -3.97 11.48 10.25
CA CYS A 115 -4.27 10.60 9.12
C CYS A 115 -4.67 9.17 9.51
N SER A 116 -4.34 8.71 10.74
CA SER A 116 -4.49 7.31 11.15
C SER A 116 -5.91 6.78 10.98
N SER A 117 -6.93 7.58 11.31
CA SER A 117 -8.35 7.21 11.20
C SER A 117 -8.79 6.85 9.77
N TRP A 118 -8.10 7.36 8.74
CA TRP A 118 -8.39 6.98 7.35
C TRP A 118 -7.99 5.52 7.09
N LEU A 119 -6.79 5.13 7.53
CA LEU A 119 -6.30 3.75 7.37
C LEU A 119 -7.10 2.77 8.21
N ASP A 120 -7.46 3.14 9.45
CA ASP A 120 -8.28 2.30 10.33
C ASP A 120 -9.64 2.03 9.69
N ARG A 121 -10.29 3.07 9.16
CA ARG A 121 -11.58 2.91 8.48
C ARG A 121 -11.49 2.05 7.21
N GLU A 122 -10.42 2.13 6.44
CA GLU A 122 -10.18 1.27 5.29
C GLU A 122 -10.02 -0.20 5.70
N ILE A 123 -9.30 -0.46 6.78
CA ILE A 123 -9.15 -1.82 7.33
C ILE A 123 -10.51 -2.36 7.79
N GLU A 124 -11.33 -1.56 8.48
CA GLU A 124 -12.68 -1.95 8.90
C GLU A 124 -13.59 -2.31 7.71
N ILE A 125 -13.62 -1.46 6.68
CA ILE A 125 -14.47 -1.68 5.49
C ILE A 125 -13.98 -2.90 4.70
N LEU A 126 -12.70 -2.98 4.41
CA LEU A 126 -12.11 -3.98 3.52
C LEU A 126 -11.94 -5.34 4.20
N GLN A 127 -11.67 -5.34 5.52
CA GLN A 127 -11.36 -6.57 6.28
C GLN A 127 -10.28 -7.37 5.54
N PRO A 128 -9.07 -6.81 5.41
CA PRO A 128 -8.02 -7.43 4.59
C PRO A 128 -7.60 -8.79 5.17
N ARG A 129 -7.09 -9.65 4.31
CA ARG A 129 -6.37 -10.86 4.70
C ARG A 129 -4.86 -10.64 4.68
N LEU A 130 -4.39 -9.71 3.84
CA LEU A 130 -2.99 -9.33 3.72
C LEU A 130 -2.85 -7.81 3.68
N VAL A 131 -1.92 -7.29 4.49
CA VAL A 131 -1.44 -5.91 4.40
C VAL A 131 0.05 -5.92 4.05
N ILE A 132 0.45 -5.11 3.08
CA ILE A 132 1.82 -4.97 2.60
C ILE A 132 2.29 -3.54 2.91
N PRO A 133 2.89 -3.27 4.08
CA PRO A 133 3.47 -1.96 4.37
C PRO A 133 4.79 -1.78 3.63
N VAL A 134 4.95 -0.63 2.97
CA VAL A 134 6.10 -0.30 2.11
C VAL A 134 6.88 0.86 2.71
N GLY A 135 8.09 0.56 3.20
CA GLY A 135 9.00 1.51 3.83
C GLY A 135 8.84 1.61 5.35
N LYS A 136 9.90 2.12 6.01
CA LYS A 136 10.02 2.13 7.48
C LYS A 136 8.82 2.75 8.19
N LEU A 137 8.32 3.90 7.71
CA LEU A 137 7.19 4.58 8.34
C LEU A 137 5.91 3.75 8.27
N ALA A 138 5.63 3.12 7.13
CA ALA A 138 4.46 2.27 6.97
C ALA A 138 4.57 1.00 7.82
N ILE A 139 5.74 0.38 7.87
CA ILE A 139 6.00 -0.80 8.71
C ILE A 139 5.80 -0.47 10.19
N ALA A 140 6.29 0.69 10.64
CA ALA A 140 6.19 1.14 12.03
C ALA A 140 4.74 1.41 12.50
N GLN A 141 3.76 1.47 11.57
CA GLN A 141 2.35 1.55 11.94
C GLN A 141 1.78 0.22 12.46
N PHE A 142 2.49 -0.89 12.23
CA PHE A 142 2.02 -2.25 12.53
C PHE A 142 2.96 -3.05 13.40
N LEU A 143 4.28 -2.80 13.32
CA LEU A 143 5.33 -3.52 14.01
C LEU A 143 6.28 -2.55 14.71
N ARG A 144 6.82 -2.97 15.86
CA ARG A 144 8.00 -2.31 16.40
C ARG A 144 9.17 -2.59 15.46
N LEU A 145 9.77 -1.53 14.90
CA LEU A 145 10.84 -1.62 13.91
C LEU A 145 12.13 -1.04 14.45
N THR A 146 13.17 -1.85 14.51
CA THR A 146 14.56 -1.43 14.78
C THR A 146 15.38 -1.46 13.49
N LYS A 147 15.49 -2.63 12.86
CA LYS A 147 16.22 -2.84 11.60
C LYS A 147 15.34 -3.51 10.55
N LEU A 148 15.55 -3.18 9.28
CA LEU A 148 14.79 -3.79 8.17
C LEU A 148 15.04 -5.29 8.06
N GLU A 149 16.24 -5.73 8.37
CA GLU A 149 16.65 -7.14 8.33
C GLU A 149 15.84 -8.03 9.27
N GLU A 150 15.26 -7.47 10.31
CA GLU A 150 14.46 -8.21 11.29
C GLU A 150 13.04 -8.50 10.80
N VAL A 151 12.54 -7.71 9.83
CA VAL A 151 11.14 -7.78 9.40
C VAL A 151 10.95 -8.10 7.91
N ILE A 152 11.87 -7.70 7.03
CA ILE A 152 11.77 -7.99 5.60
C ILE A 152 12.08 -9.48 5.35
N GLY A 153 11.31 -10.10 4.46
CA GLY A 153 11.41 -11.52 4.16
C GLY A 153 10.65 -12.43 5.13
N ARG A 154 9.83 -11.86 6.00
CA ARG A 154 9.00 -12.56 6.99
C ARG A 154 7.54 -12.18 6.86
N SER A 155 6.66 -13.07 7.35
CA SER A 155 5.23 -12.84 7.53
C SER A 155 4.92 -12.76 9.02
N PHE A 156 4.01 -11.85 9.38
CA PHE A 156 3.57 -11.64 10.76
C PHE A 156 2.06 -11.72 10.84
N ARG A 157 1.52 -12.19 11.96
CA ARG A 157 0.11 -12.07 12.28
C ARG A 157 -0.08 -10.88 13.19
N VAL A 158 -0.83 -9.87 12.75
CA VAL A 158 -1.05 -8.62 13.50
C VAL A 158 -2.53 -8.30 13.59
N GLN A 159 -2.86 -7.35 14.50
CA GLN A 159 -4.22 -6.85 14.68
C GLN A 159 -4.21 -5.33 14.63
N ARG A 160 -5.17 -4.73 13.90
CA ARG A 160 -5.44 -3.29 13.88
C ARG A 160 -6.92 -3.04 13.61
N ALA A 161 -7.49 -1.99 14.22
CA ALA A 161 -8.93 -1.71 14.16
C ALA A 161 -9.80 -2.93 14.56
N GLY A 162 -9.35 -3.72 15.54
CA GLY A 162 -10.02 -4.92 16.01
C GLY A 162 -9.95 -6.13 15.08
N LEU A 163 -9.28 -6.04 13.93
CA LEU A 163 -9.26 -7.07 12.90
C LEU A 163 -7.87 -7.70 12.75
N PRO A 164 -7.76 -9.05 12.75
CA PRO A 164 -6.52 -9.76 12.50
C PRO A 164 -6.26 -9.93 11.00
N PHE A 165 -5.01 -9.79 10.57
CA PHE A 165 -4.56 -10.04 9.19
C PHE A 165 -3.08 -10.41 9.14
N ASP A 166 -2.65 -10.95 8.01
CA ASP A 166 -1.25 -11.22 7.76
C ASP A 166 -0.55 -9.97 7.24
N LEU A 167 0.68 -9.76 7.67
CA LEU A 167 1.51 -8.61 7.32
C LEU A 167 2.81 -9.10 6.69
N ILE A 168 3.11 -8.64 5.47
CA ILE A 168 4.38 -8.93 4.78
C ILE A 168 5.03 -7.61 4.37
N PRO A 169 6.03 -7.13 5.14
CA PRO A 169 6.66 -5.84 4.90
C PRO A 169 7.57 -5.83 3.66
N LEU A 170 7.61 -4.69 2.97
CA LEU A 170 8.57 -4.37 1.92
C LEU A 170 9.39 -3.13 2.28
N PRO A 171 10.68 -3.04 1.89
CA PRO A 171 11.43 -1.80 2.02
C PRO A 171 10.90 -0.75 1.06
N HIS A 172 11.28 0.52 1.27
CA HIS A 172 10.92 1.58 0.32
C HIS A 172 11.64 1.38 -1.02
N PRO A 173 10.91 1.35 -2.15
CA PRO A 173 11.46 1.01 -3.47
C PRO A 173 12.16 2.17 -4.17
N SER A 174 12.37 3.31 -3.50
CA SER A 174 13.05 4.47 -4.11
C SER A 174 14.54 4.25 -4.33
N GLY A 175 15.09 4.95 -5.32
CA GLY A 175 16.53 4.94 -5.57
C GLY A 175 17.37 5.62 -4.49
N ALA A 176 16.76 6.40 -3.58
CA ALA A 176 17.44 7.06 -2.48
C ALA A 176 17.97 6.08 -1.41
N SER A 177 17.46 4.86 -1.36
CA SER A 177 17.96 3.82 -0.47
C SER A 177 18.48 2.64 -1.29
N PRO A 178 19.80 2.36 -1.31
CA PRO A 178 20.37 1.22 -2.03
C PRO A 178 20.10 -0.11 -1.33
N TRP A 179 19.54 -0.13 -0.13
CA TRP A 179 19.39 -1.30 0.73
C TRP A 179 18.78 -2.51 0.01
N HIS A 180 17.75 -2.28 -0.80
CA HIS A 180 17.07 -3.35 -1.55
C HIS A 180 17.89 -3.89 -2.74
N LYS A 181 19.02 -3.28 -3.07
CA LYS A 181 19.91 -3.68 -4.19
C LYS A 181 21.13 -4.45 -3.75
N ILE A 182 21.51 -4.34 -2.48
CA ILE A 182 22.72 -4.94 -1.89
C ILE A 182 22.36 -6.01 -0.84
N PRO A 183 23.25 -6.97 -0.53
CA PRO A 183 23.04 -7.89 0.59
C PRO A 183 23.00 -7.16 1.93
N PRO A 184 22.20 -7.64 2.90
CA PRO A 184 21.24 -8.76 2.79
C PRO A 184 19.91 -8.37 2.15
N GLY A 185 19.66 -7.06 1.90
CA GLY A 185 18.39 -6.50 1.50
C GLY A 185 17.84 -7.11 0.21
N ARG A 186 18.68 -7.32 -0.82
CA ARG A 186 18.27 -7.95 -2.07
C ARG A 186 17.67 -9.34 -1.87
N LYS A 187 18.31 -10.18 -1.04
CA LYS A 187 17.81 -11.53 -0.72
C LYS A 187 16.50 -11.47 0.05
N LEU A 188 16.42 -10.59 1.06
CA LEU A 188 15.24 -10.45 1.91
C LEU A 188 14.03 -9.90 1.12
N VAL A 189 14.24 -8.98 0.18
CA VAL A 189 13.18 -8.51 -0.73
C VAL A 189 12.66 -9.64 -1.59
N ALA A 190 13.54 -10.46 -2.19
CA ALA A 190 13.11 -11.62 -2.98
C ALA A 190 12.27 -12.60 -2.15
N GLN A 191 12.66 -12.87 -0.90
CA GLN A 191 11.89 -13.69 0.03
C GLN A 191 10.52 -13.09 0.35
N ALA A 192 10.45 -11.77 0.66
CA ALA A 192 9.19 -11.09 0.93
C ALA A 192 8.23 -11.17 -0.27
N LEU A 193 8.73 -10.94 -1.48
CA LEU A 193 7.94 -11.01 -2.71
C LEU A 193 7.42 -12.43 -2.98
N GLN A 194 8.23 -13.46 -2.72
CA GLN A 194 7.77 -14.86 -2.81
C GLN A 194 6.67 -15.17 -1.79
N LEU A 195 6.79 -14.69 -0.55
CA LEU A 195 5.74 -14.83 0.45
C LEU A 195 4.44 -14.13 0.00
N ILE A 196 4.53 -12.94 -0.56
CA ILE A 196 3.38 -12.19 -1.11
C ILE A 196 2.74 -12.98 -2.25
N ALA A 197 3.51 -13.43 -3.24
CA ALA A 197 2.99 -14.14 -4.40
C ALA A 197 2.28 -15.46 -4.03
N ARG A 198 2.79 -16.16 -2.99
CA ARG A 198 2.19 -17.41 -2.49
C ARG A 198 1.05 -17.20 -1.50
N HIS A 199 0.83 -15.98 -1.02
CA HIS A 199 -0.21 -15.71 -0.05
C HIS A 199 -1.60 -15.97 -0.66
N SER A 200 -2.46 -16.72 0.07
CA SER A 200 -3.77 -17.15 -0.44
C SER A 200 -4.66 -16.02 -0.94
N ALA A 201 -4.59 -14.82 -0.34
CA ALA A 201 -5.33 -13.65 -0.80
C ALA A 201 -4.80 -13.14 -2.16
N VAL A 202 -3.49 -13.22 -2.42
CA VAL A 202 -2.90 -12.84 -3.71
C VAL A 202 -3.23 -13.88 -4.77
N VAL A 203 -3.08 -15.16 -4.47
CA VAL A 203 -3.46 -16.25 -5.38
C VAL A 203 -4.94 -16.15 -5.79
N GLN A 204 -5.83 -15.81 -4.85
CA GLN A 204 -7.26 -15.63 -5.16
C GLN A 204 -7.52 -14.49 -6.15
N ILE A 205 -6.85 -13.35 -6.00
CA ILE A 205 -7.03 -12.21 -6.93
C ILE A 205 -6.42 -12.49 -8.30
N MET A 206 -5.39 -13.33 -8.39
CA MET A 206 -4.82 -13.79 -9.66
C MET A 206 -5.78 -14.74 -10.41
N ASN A 207 -6.41 -15.67 -9.70
CA ASN A 207 -7.28 -16.70 -10.30
C ASN A 207 -8.69 -16.17 -10.72
N GLN A 208 -9.08 -14.98 -10.29
CA GLN A 208 -10.41 -14.43 -10.64
C GLN A 208 -10.57 -14.08 -12.13
N GLU A 209 -9.49 -13.80 -12.85
CA GLU A 209 -9.56 -13.51 -14.30
C GLU A 209 -9.60 -14.75 -15.17
N SER A 210 -8.92 -15.82 -14.81
CA SER A 210 -9.03 -17.09 -15.55
C SER A 210 -10.48 -17.56 -15.66
N ARG A 211 -11.33 -17.17 -14.68
CA ARG A 211 -12.78 -17.48 -14.70
C ARG A 211 -13.63 -16.46 -15.47
N LYS A 212 -13.18 -15.21 -15.63
CA LYS A 212 -13.89 -14.20 -16.45
C LYS A 212 -13.58 -14.40 -17.94
N ALA A 213 -12.31 -14.54 -18.28
CA ALA A 213 -11.90 -14.81 -19.66
C ALA A 213 -12.52 -16.10 -20.26
N GLY A 214 -12.73 -17.13 -19.43
CA GLY A 214 -13.40 -18.36 -19.85
C GLY A 214 -14.94 -18.27 -19.96
N LYS A 215 -15.57 -17.18 -19.49
CA LYS A 215 -17.01 -16.92 -19.64
C LYS A 215 -17.33 -16.02 -20.85
N ASP A 216 -16.39 -15.15 -21.22
CA ASP A 216 -16.55 -14.24 -22.37
C ASP A 216 -16.12 -14.91 -23.70
N ALA A 217 -15.56 -16.13 -23.62
CA ALA A 217 -15.16 -16.97 -24.76
C ALA A 217 -16.16 -18.09 -25.10
N LYS A 218 -17.34 -18.08 -24.49
CA LYS A 218 -18.48 -18.97 -24.79
C LYS A 218 -19.71 -18.14 -25.17
#